data_a48a19d60387f8ef94393cee277f88f4
#
_entry.id   a48a19d60387f8ef94393cee277f88f4
#
_cell.length_a   1.000
_cell.length_b   1.000
_cell.length_c   1.000
_cell.angle_alpha   90.00
_cell.angle_beta   90.00
_cell.angle_gamma   90.00
#
_symmetry.space_group_name_H-M   'P 1'
#
loop_
_entity.id
_entity.type
_entity.pdbx_description
1 polymer ?
#
loop_
_entity_poly.entity_id
_entity_poly.type
_entity_poly.pdbx_seq_one_letter_code
_entity_poly.pdbx_strand_id
1 'polypeptide(L)'
;MKFEENAKVISQKKIADGVFDMWIMTSNIAEKAVPGQFISVYTKDASKLLPRPISICETEGRKLRIVYRVVGGGTTEFSTYKEGESIHILGPIGNGFPIKEGRKAILIGGGIGIPPMLELARRMGGEPEIVVGYRNSDTFLTDDLKAYGNLTIASDDGSIGTKGTVIDAIRENGIKGDIIYACGPTPMLRGIKAYAEENNIEAYTVSYTHLRAHETS
;
A
#
# COMPACT_ATOMS: atom_id res chain seq x y z
N MET A 1 -19.04 -4.92 -5.27
CA MET A 1 -19.40 -4.61 -6.68
C MET A 1 -18.15 -4.08 -7.34
N LYS A 2 -17.87 -4.44 -8.61
CA LYS A 2 -16.71 -3.99 -9.38
C LYS A 2 -17.18 -3.07 -10.50
N PHE A 3 -16.41 -2.05 -10.81
CA PHE A 3 -16.70 -1.08 -11.88
C PHE A 3 -15.50 -1.00 -12.83
N GLU A 4 -15.77 -0.86 -14.11
CA GLU A 4 -14.78 -0.57 -15.14
C GLU A 4 -14.98 0.86 -15.59
N GLU A 5 -13.93 1.67 -15.53
CA GLU A 5 -14.03 3.12 -15.75
C GLU A 5 -12.86 3.65 -16.58
N ASN A 6 -13.17 4.61 -17.46
CA ASN A 6 -12.19 5.52 -18.04
C ASN A 6 -12.11 6.77 -17.17
N ALA A 7 -11.28 6.70 -16.13
CA ALA A 7 -11.08 7.75 -15.16
C ALA A 7 -10.13 8.85 -15.68
N LYS A 8 -9.99 9.94 -14.93
CA LYS A 8 -9.09 11.05 -15.27
C LYS A 8 -7.98 11.18 -14.24
N VAL A 9 -6.75 11.30 -14.71
CA VAL A 9 -5.61 11.67 -13.86
C VAL A 9 -5.80 13.11 -13.38
N ILE A 10 -5.82 13.32 -12.07
CA ILE A 10 -5.90 14.65 -11.44
C ILE A 10 -4.51 15.23 -11.27
N SER A 11 -3.58 14.42 -10.78
CA SER A 11 -2.19 14.79 -10.59
C SER A 11 -1.30 13.56 -10.55
N GLN A 12 -0.02 13.76 -10.85
CA GLN A 12 1.01 12.74 -10.68
C GLN A 12 2.33 13.40 -10.31
N LYS A 13 3.05 12.79 -9.36
CA LYS A 13 4.39 13.22 -8.96
C LYS A 13 5.28 12.03 -8.59
N LYS A 14 6.58 12.15 -8.86
CA LYS A 14 7.59 11.24 -8.31
C LYS A 14 7.83 11.60 -6.85
N ILE A 15 7.71 10.64 -5.93
CA ILE A 15 7.84 10.86 -4.47
C ILE A 15 9.05 10.15 -3.85
N ALA A 16 9.64 9.18 -4.54
CA ALA A 16 10.88 8.51 -4.20
C ALA A 16 11.48 7.91 -5.48
N ASP A 17 12.65 7.29 -5.43
CA ASP A 17 13.24 6.71 -6.64
C ASP A 17 12.39 5.57 -7.20
N GLY A 18 11.95 5.78 -8.45
CA GLY A 18 11.02 4.88 -9.14
C GLY A 18 9.62 4.79 -8.52
N VAL A 19 9.26 5.64 -7.56
CA VAL A 19 7.94 5.63 -6.90
C VAL A 19 7.14 6.88 -7.29
N PHE A 20 5.92 6.65 -7.76
CA PHE A 20 4.98 7.68 -8.19
C PHE A 20 3.70 7.68 -7.37
N ASP A 21 3.21 8.87 -7.09
CA ASP A 21 1.95 9.17 -6.43
C ASP A 21 0.99 9.77 -7.47
N MET A 22 -0.13 9.10 -7.71
CA MET A 22 -1.12 9.50 -8.70
C MET A 22 -2.50 9.61 -8.06
N TRP A 23 -3.17 10.74 -8.27
CA TRP A 23 -4.57 10.94 -7.97
C TRP A 23 -5.44 10.82 -9.22
N ILE A 24 -6.55 10.09 -9.09
CA ILE A 24 -7.46 9.75 -10.19
C ILE A 24 -8.88 10.16 -9.80
N MET A 25 -9.62 10.82 -10.69
CA MET A 25 -11.04 11.08 -10.54
C MET A 25 -11.84 9.87 -11.06
N THR A 26 -12.55 9.20 -10.18
CA THR A 26 -13.40 8.04 -10.49
C THR A 26 -14.88 8.41 -10.47
N SER A 27 -15.72 7.58 -11.06
CA SER A 27 -17.18 7.74 -11.00
C SER A 27 -17.80 7.01 -9.80
N ASN A 28 -17.32 5.80 -9.51
CA ASN A 28 -17.88 4.92 -8.48
C ASN A 28 -16.80 4.24 -7.62
N ILE A 29 -15.63 3.97 -8.17
CA ILE A 29 -14.62 3.10 -7.54
C ILE A 29 -14.17 3.63 -6.18
N ALA A 30 -13.82 4.93 -6.09
CA ALA A 30 -13.33 5.51 -4.84
C ALA A 30 -14.37 5.44 -3.71
N GLU A 31 -15.64 5.73 -3.99
CA GLU A 31 -16.72 5.72 -2.99
C GLU A 31 -17.04 4.33 -2.45
N LYS A 32 -16.77 3.28 -3.23
CA LYS A 32 -17.05 1.88 -2.88
C LYS A 32 -15.84 1.12 -2.37
N ALA A 33 -14.67 1.73 -2.43
CA ALA A 33 -13.44 1.10 -1.97
C ALA A 33 -13.35 1.02 -0.45
N VAL A 34 -12.78 -0.09 0.03
CA VAL A 34 -12.44 -0.30 1.44
C VAL A 34 -10.95 -0.56 1.59
N PRO A 35 -10.34 -0.30 2.77
CA PRO A 35 -8.92 -0.47 3.00
C PRO A 35 -8.42 -1.87 2.65
N GLY A 36 -7.28 -1.94 1.98
CA GLY A 36 -6.67 -3.22 1.54
C GLY A 36 -7.13 -3.73 0.18
N GLN A 37 -8.08 -3.04 -0.46
CA GLN A 37 -8.43 -3.33 -1.85
C GLN A 37 -7.45 -2.69 -2.84
N PHE A 38 -7.54 -3.12 -4.10
CA PHE A 38 -6.72 -2.64 -5.21
C PHE A 38 -7.57 -2.38 -6.46
N ILE A 39 -6.96 -1.74 -7.44
CA ILE A 39 -7.49 -1.60 -8.80
C ILE A 39 -6.59 -2.30 -9.79
N SER A 40 -7.15 -2.77 -10.89
CA SER A 40 -6.41 -3.17 -12.10
C SER A 40 -6.31 -1.99 -13.04
N VAL A 41 -5.10 -1.60 -13.40
CA VAL A 41 -4.82 -0.49 -14.32
C VAL A 41 -4.38 -1.06 -15.67
N TYR A 42 -5.05 -0.67 -16.73
CA TYR A 42 -4.77 -1.08 -18.11
C TYR A 42 -3.84 -0.08 -18.78
N THR A 43 -2.94 -0.58 -19.59
CA THR A 43 -2.08 0.24 -20.47
C THR A 43 -2.86 0.68 -21.71
N LYS A 44 -2.46 1.80 -22.32
CA LYS A 44 -2.94 2.22 -23.65
C LYS A 44 -2.31 1.38 -24.74
N ASP A 45 -1.13 0.81 -24.48
CA ASP A 45 -0.41 -0.07 -25.40
C ASP A 45 -1.09 -1.45 -25.46
N ALA A 46 -1.79 -1.71 -26.57
CA ALA A 46 -2.50 -2.96 -26.82
C ALA A 46 -1.62 -4.22 -26.86
N SER A 47 -0.29 -4.08 -26.96
CA SER A 47 0.65 -5.20 -26.87
C SER A 47 0.84 -5.70 -25.43
N LYS A 48 0.47 -4.90 -24.42
CA LYS A 48 0.57 -5.21 -23.00
C LYS A 48 -0.78 -5.66 -22.46
N LEU A 49 -1.15 -6.89 -22.75
CA LEU A 49 -2.49 -7.43 -22.51
C LEU A 49 -2.92 -7.50 -21.04
N LEU A 50 -1.98 -7.68 -20.11
CA LEU A 50 -2.30 -7.86 -18.69
C LEU A 50 -2.41 -6.51 -17.99
N PRO A 51 -3.48 -6.26 -17.22
CA PRO A 51 -3.57 -5.08 -16.36
C PRO A 51 -2.61 -5.18 -15.18
N ARG A 52 -2.26 -4.05 -14.59
CA ARG A 52 -1.39 -3.95 -13.42
C ARG A 52 -2.22 -3.75 -12.17
N PRO A 53 -2.19 -4.71 -11.23
CA PRO A 53 -2.86 -4.55 -9.95
C PRO A 53 -2.08 -3.56 -9.09
N ILE A 54 -2.76 -2.51 -8.62
CA ILE A 54 -2.17 -1.48 -7.77
C ILE A 54 -3.10 -1.23 -6.59
N SER A 55 -2.54 -1.33 -5.38
CA SER A 55 -3.31 -1.10 -4.15
C SER A 55 -3.80 0.34 -4.06
N ILE A 56 -5.00 0.49 -3.51
CA ILE A 56 -5.56 1.78 -3.18
C ILE A 56 -4.81 2.33 -1.96
N CYS A 57 -4.26 3.54 -2.13
CA CYS A 57 -3.51 4.24 -1.08
C CYS A 57 -4.43 5.06 -0.21
N GLU A 58 -5.39 5.77 -0.83
CA GLU A 58 -6.31 6.67 -0.15
C GLU A 58 -7.53 6.96 -1.03
N THR A 59 -8.66 7.32 -0.40
CA THR A 59 -9.86 7.80 -1.10
C THR A 59 -10.38 9.08 -0.47
N GLU A 60 -10.79 10.05 -1.29
CA GLU A 60 -11.42 11.30 -0.87
C GLU A 60 -12.61 11.62 -1.79
N GLY A 61 -13.83 11.32 -1.32
CA GLY A 61 -15.03 11.38 -2.17
C GLY A 61 -14.85 10.50 -3.41
N ARG A 62 -14.88 11.12 -4.59
CA ARG A 62 -14.67 10.43 -5.88
C ARG A 62 -13.20 10.35 -6.31
N LYS A 63 -12.28 10.95 -5.55
CA LYS A 63 -10.84 10.88 -5.84
C LYS A 63 -10.24 9.62 -5.24
N LEU A 64 -9.40 8.95 -6.00
CA LEU A 64 -8.68 7.75 -5.63
C LEU A 64 -7.17 7.99 -5.80
N ARG A 65 -6.41 7.72 -4.76
CA ARG A 65 -4.94 7.82 -4.75
C ARG A 65 -4.33 6.44 -4.89
N ILE A 66 -3.40 6.30 -5.80
CA ILE A 66 -2.54 5.14 -5.93
C ILE A 66 -1.09 5.56 -5.82
N VAL A 67 -0.29 4.75 -5.14
CA VAL A 67 1.17 4.90 -5.10
C VAL A 67 1.78 3.62 -5.61
N TYR A 68 2.63 3.71 -6.63
CA TYR A 68 3.18 2.55 -7.32
C TYR A 68 4.65 2.72 -7.66
N ARG A 69 5.34 1.58 -7.80
CA ARG A 69 6.74 1.54 -8.23
C ARG A 69 6.83 1.18 -9.71
N VAL A 70 7.71 1.85 -10.42
CA VAL A 70 8.05 1.49 -11.80
C VAL A 70 8.94 0.25 -11.78
N VAL A 71 8.41 -0.86 -12.33
CA VAL A 71 9.09 -2.16 -12.35
C VAL A 71 9.09 -2.84 -13.72
N GLY A 72 8.33 -2.31 -14.68
CA GLY A 72 8.22 -2.89 -16.02
C GLY A 72 7.42 -1.99 -16.97
N GLY A 73 7.24 -2.40 -18.21
CA GLY A 73 6.69 -1.56 -19.28
C GLY A 73 5.33 -0.92 -18.99
N GLY A 74 4.44 -1.59 -18.27
CA GLY A 74 3.13 -1.01 -17.90
C GLY A 74 3.27 0.13 -16.91
N THR A 75 4.01 -0.07 -15.81
CA THR A 75 4.23 0.98 -14.81
C THR A 75 5.14 2.12 -15.34
N THR A 76 6.02 1.84 -16.30
CA THR A 76 6.75 2.88 -17.03
C THR A 76 5.79 3.74 -17.84
N GLU A 77 4.83 3.14 -18.55
CA GLU A 77 3.81 3.91 -19.26
C GLU A 77 3.01 4.78 -18.31
N PHE A 78 2.55 4.23 -17.16
CA PHE A 78 1.79 5.02 -16.19
C PHE A 78 2.57 6.23 -15.68
N SER A 79 3.90 6.11 -15.49
CA SER A 79 4.74 7.21 -15.02
C SER A 79 4.85 8.39 -15.99
N THR A 80 4.41 8.21 -17.24
CA THR A 80 4.35 9.29 -18.25
C THR A 80 3.04 10.04 -18.28
N TYR A 81 1.99 9.55 -17.58
CA TYR A 81 0.66 10.16 -17.63
C TYR A 81 0.66 11.55 -16.96
N LYS A 82 -0.10 12.45 -17.58
CA LYS A 82 -0.23 13.84 -17.13
C LYS A 82 -1.65 14.13 -16.67
N GLU A 83 -1.80 15.22 -15.94
CA GLU A 83 -3.11 15.75 -15.56
C GLU A 83 -4.04 15.87 -16.78
N GLY A 84 -5.30 15.47 -16.60
CA GLY A 84 -6.35 15.45 -17.62
C GLY A 84 -6.35 14.22 -18.54
N GLU A 85 -5.27 13.41 -18.55
CA GLU A 85 -5.25 12.19 -19.35
C GLU A 85 -6.20 11.12 -18.82
N SER A 86 -6.71 10.30 -19.75
CA SER A 86 -7.58 9.17 -19.40
C SER A 86 -6.75 7.97 -18.98
N ILE A 87 -7.21 7.30 -17.93
CA ILE A 87 -6.66 6.05 -17.42
C ILE A 87 -7.78 5.02 -17.29
N HIS A 88 -7.59 3.85 -17.90
CA HIS A 88 -8.56 2.76 -17.88
C HIS A 88 -8.31 1.88 -16.66
N ILE A 89 -9.31 1.73 -15.80
CA ILE A 89 -9.22 1.01 -14.52
C ILE A 89 -10.43 0.12 -14.26
N LEU A 90 -10.19 -0.98 -13.55
CA LEU A 90 -11.21 -1.88 -13.03
C LEU A 90 -11.06 -2.00 -11.51
N GLY A 91 -12.12 -1.80 -10.77
CA GLY A 91 -12.09 -1.92 -9.29
C GLY A 91 -13.41 -1.58 -8.61
N PRO A 92 -13.42 -1.49 -7.27
CA PRO A 92 -12.38 -2.01 -6.39
C PRO A 92 -12.35 -3.54 -6.40
N ILE A 93 -11.17 -4.14 -6.18
CA ILE A 93 -10.94 -5.59 -6.22
C ILE A 93 -10.34 -6.05 -4.90
N GLY A 94 -10.65 -7.28 -4.48
CA GLY A 94 -10.22 -7.86 -3.21
C GLY A 94 -11.24 -7.67 -2.09
N ASN A 95 -11.03 -8.37 -0.96
CA ASN A 95 -11.98 -8.38 0.16
C ASN A 95 -11.76 -7.22 1.14
N GLY A 96 -10.59 -6.54 1.07
CA GLY A 96 -10.19 -5.54 2.06
C GLY A 96 -9.73 -6.17 3.39
N PHE A 97 -9.31 -5.30 4.32
CA PHE A 97 -8.99 -5.70 5.68
C PHE A 97 -10.26 -5.66 6.56
N PRO A 98 -10.51 -6.71 7.36
CA PRO A 98 -11.60 -6.69 8.33
C PRO A 98 -11.20 -5.84 9.55
N ILE A 99 -11.61 -4.57 9.58
CA ILE A 99 -11.31 -3.69 10.70
C ILE A 99 -12.02 -4.19 11.96
N LYS A 100 -11.24 -4.43 13.03
CA LYS A 100 -11.73 -4.86 14.33
C LYS A 100 -11.72 -3.68 15.28
N GLU A 101 -12.88 -3.19 15.65
CA GLU A 101 -13.03 -2.08 16.60
C GLU A 101 -12.56 -2.46 18.00
N GLY A 102 -12.04 -1.48 18.75
CA GLY A 102 -11.60 -1.64 20.13
C GLY A 102 -10.31 -2.46 20.32
N ARG A 103 -9.63 -2.87 19.24
CA ARG A 103 -8.36 -3.59 19.26
C ARG A 103 -7.19 -2.62 19.08
N LYS A 104 -6.10 -2.85 19.84
CA LYS A 104 -4.85 -2.11 19.64
C LYS A 104 -4.12 -2.67 18.43
N ALA A 105 -4.20 -1.95 17.31
CA ALA A 105 -3.67 -2.40 16.04
C ALA A 105 -2.23 -1.99 15.80
N ILE A 106 -1.46 -2.91 15.17
CA ILE A 106 -0.15 -2.64 14.57
C ILE A 106 -0.32 -2.76 13.06
N LEU A 107 -0.11 -1.66 12.33
CA LEU A 107 -0.17 -1.60 10.87
C LEU A 107 1.25 -1.70 10.32
N ILE A 108 1.54 -2.72 9.52
CA ILE A 108 2.90 -2.98 9.05
C ILE A 108 2.95 -2.90 7.53
N GLY A 109 3.77 -1.96 7.01
CA GLY A 109 3.97 -1.81 5.57
C GLY A 109 5.43 -2.00 5.16
N GLY A 110 5.70 -2.72 4.06
CA GLY A 110 7.06 -2.87 3.52
C GLY A 110 7.17 -2.45 2.06
N GLY A 111 8.06 -1.49 1.75
CA GLY A 111 8.25 -0.98 0.40
C GLY A 111 6.93 -0.53 -0.22
N ILE A 112 6.56 -1.06 -1.40
CA ILE A 112 5.29 -0.70 -2.04
C ILE A 112 4.05 -1.32 -1.36
N GLY A 113 4.21 -2.01 -0.22
CA GLY A 113 3.15 -2.41 0.69
C GLY A 113 2.74 -1.34 1.71
N ILE A 114 3.45 -0.23 1.76
CA ILE A 114 3.15 0.90 2.65
C ILE A 114 1.86 1.65 2.25
N PRO A 115 1.59 1.96 0.97
CA PRO A 115 0.43 2.73 0.56
C PRO A 115 -0.92 2.26 1.12
N PRO A 116 -1.29 0.96 1.06
CA PRO A 116 -2.58 0.50 1.60
C PRO A 116 -2.71 0.66 3.13
N MET A 117 -1.60 0.82 3.86
CA MET A 117 -1.63 1.09 5.30
C MET A 117 -2.15 2.50 5.61
N LEU A 118 -1.98 3.46 4.69
CA LEU A 118 -2.48 4.82 4.88
C LEU A 118 -4.00 4.87 4.95
N GLU A 119 -4.70 4.28 3.97
CA GLU A 119 -6.18 4.22 3.99
C GLU A 119 -6.68 3.44 5.20
N LEU A 120 -5.99 2.36 5.59
CA LEU A 120 -6.35 1.58 6.76
C LEU A 120 -6.22 2.40 8.05
N ALA A 121 -5.09 3.10 8.26
CA ALA A 121 -4.87 3.97 9.41
C ALA A 121 -5.94 5.07 9.49
N ARG A 122 -6.22 5.74 8.37
CA ARG A 122 -7.23 6.79 8.28
C ARG A 122 -8.64 6.30 8.64
N ARG A 123 -9.03 5.11 8.15
CA ARG A 123 -10.37 4.53 8.39
C ARG A 123 -10.52 3.91 9.77
N MET A 124 -9.43 3.42 10.33
CA MET A 124 -9.44 2.80 11.65
C MET A 124 -9.60 3.83 12.76
N GLY A 125 -8.92 4.99 12.65
CA GLY A 125 -8.85 5.99 13.71
C GLY A 125 -8.09 5.46 14.96
N GLY A 126 -8.11 6.22 16.06
CA GLY A 126 -7.60 5.74 17.34
C GLY A 126 -6.07 5.65 17.46
N GLU A 127 -5.34 6.34 16.59
CA GLU A 127 -3.86 6.42 16.61
C GLU A 127 -3.17 5.05 16.67
N PRO A 128 -3.34 4.17 15.66
CA PRO A 128 -2.70 2.86 15.63
C PRO A 128 -1.16 2.99 15.61
N GLU A 129 -0.47 1.94 16.05
CA GLU A 129 0.98 1.81 15.83
C GLU A 129 1.22 1.49 14.36
N ILE A 130 2.03 2.30 13.68
CA ILE A 130 2.35 2.12 12.26
C ILE A 130 3.85 1.84 12.13
N VAL A 131 4.21 0.68 11.59
CA VAL A 131 5.61 0.26 11.42
C VAL A 131 5.88 0.07 9.94
N VAL A 132 6.81 0.85 9.39
CA VAL A 132 7.12 0.80 7.96
C VAL A 132 8.58 0.44 7.70
N GLY A 133 8.80 -0.44 6.71
CA GLY A 133 10.12 -0.89 6.31
C GLY A 133 10.52 -0.34 4.94
N TYR A 134 11.70 0.26 4.88
CA TYR A 134 12.36 0.73 3.66
C TYR A 134 13.71 0.04 3.47
N ARG A 135 14.32 0.18 2.30
CA ARG A 135 15.69 -0.27 2.06
C ARG A 135 16.72 0.69 2.64
N ASN A 136 16.43 1.98 2.55
CA ASN A 136 17.32 3.09 2.92
C ASN A 136 16.49 4.33 3.26
N SER A 137 17.13 5.50 3.36
CA SER A 137 16.52 6.79 3.68
C SER A 137 15.63 7.39 2.57
N ASP A 138 15.52 6.79 1.39
CA ASP A 138 14.60 7.23 0.33
C ASP A 138 13.16 6.79 0.65
N THR A 139 12.56 7.48 1.60
CA THR A 139 11.25 7.18 2.15
C THR A 139 10.13 7.94 1.44
N PHE A 140 8.89 7.47 1.58
CA PHE A 140 7.69 8.12 1.04
C PHE A 140 6.49 7.87 1.96
N LEU A 141 5.51 8.77 1.93
CA LEU A 141 4.28 8.75 2.74
C LEU A 141 4.50 8.85 4.26
N THR A 142 5.70 9.18 4.72
CA THR A 142 5.99 9.25 6.17
C THR A 142 5.18 10.32 6.88
N ASP A 143 5.00 11.49 6.27
CA ASP A 143 4.23 12.59 6.87
C ASP A 143 2.72 12.32 6.79
N ASP A 144 2.27 11.71 5.69
CA ASP A 144 0.87 11.26 5.57
C ASP A 144 0.53 10.25 6.68
N LEU A 145 1.40 9.26 6.93
CA LEU A 145 1.18 8.21 7.94
C LEU A 145 1.21 8.77 9.38
N LYS A 146 2.13 9.69 9.67
CA LYS A 146 2.21 10.37 10.99
C LYS A 146 0.93 11.11 11.35
N ALA A 147 0.15 11.54 10.37
CA ALA A 147 -1.13 12.21 10.62
C ALA A 147 -2.22 11.28 11.18
N TYR A 148 -2.03 9.95 11.08
CA TYR A 148 -3.05 8.97 11.47
C TYR A 148 -2.59 7.94 12.50
N GLY A 149 -1.36 8.02 13.01
CA GLY A 149 -0.88 7.10 14.05
C GLY A 149 0.58 7.31 14.43
N ASN A 150 1.05 6.50 15.37
CA ASN A 150 2.42 6.51 15.85
C ASN A 150 3.35 5.81 14.85
N LEU A 151 4.12 6.57 14.09
CA LEU A 151 4.98 6.03 13.05
C LEU A 151 6.37 5.62 13.56
N THR A 152 6.72 4.37 13.35
CA THR A 152 8.08 3.82 13.53
C THR A 152 8.63 3.35 12.19
N ILE A 153 9.88 3.69 11.90
CA ILE A 153 10.56 3.37 10.63
C ILE A 153 11.67 2.36 10.88
N ALA A 154 11.76 1.35 10.03
CA ALA A 154 12.91 0.46 9.90
C ALA A 154 13.56 0.65 8.53
N SER A 155 14.89 0.52 8.45
CA SER A 155 15.61 0.47 7.18
C SER A 155 16.68 -0.63 7.18
N ASP A 156 16.81 -1.30 6.04
CA ASP A 156 17.75 -2.43 5.91
C ASP A 156 19.19 -1.99 6.17
N ASP A 157 19.58 -0.81 5.67
CA ASP A 157 20.94 -0.27 5.81
C ASP A 157 21.18 0.53 7.10
N GLY A 158 20.13 0.86 7.86
CA GLY A 158 20.21 1.67 9.07
C GLY A 158 20.37 3.18 8.82
N SER A 159 20.13 3.65 7.60
CA SER A 159 20.25 5.08 7.26
C SER A 159 19.11 5.94 7.83
N ILE A 160 18.00 5.31 8.25
CA ILE A 160 16.89 5.96 8.93
C ILE A 160 16.17 4.97 9.87
N GLY A 161 15.74 5.44 11.04
CA GLY A 161 15.00 4.64 12.02
C GLY A 161 15.81 3.47 12.59
N THR A 162 15.11 2.38 12.95
CA THR A 162 15.75 1.15 13.42
C THR A 162 16.43 0.43 12.25
N LYS A 163 17.70 0.03 12.45
CA LYS A 163 18.41 -0.81 11.48
C LYS A 163 17.89 -2.24 11.52
N GLY A 164 17.43 -2.74 10.38
CA GLY A 164 16.95 -4.12 10.25
C GLY A 164 15.51 -4.21 9.74
N THR A 165 14.82 -5.23 10.20
CA THR A 165 13.44 -5.55 9.77
C THR A 165 12.38 -4.77 10.57
N VAL A 166 11.14 -4.77 10.10
CA VAL A 166 9.99 -4.23 10.86
C VAL A 166 9.80 -4.94 12.21
N ILE A 167 10.19 -6.21 12.34
CA ILE A 167 10.12 -6.94 13.61
C ILE A 167 11.20 -6.45 14.57
N ASP A 168 12.40 -6.14 14.07
CA ASP A 168 13.44 -5.53 14.90
C ASP A 168 12.99 -4.18 15.43
N ALA A 169 12.35 -3.36 14.60
CA ALA A 169 11.76 -2.08 15.02
C ALA A 169 10.66 -2.25 16.09
N ILE A 170 9.78 -3.23 15.93
CA ILE A 170 8.74 -3.53 16.94
C ILE A 170 9.37 -3.89 18.28
N ARG A 171 10.39 -4.77 18.27
CA ARG A 171 11.08 -5.23 19.49
C ARG A 171 11.87 -4.11 20.16
N GLU A 172 12.66 -3.35 19.40
CA GLU A 172 13.52 -2.28 19.88
C GLU A 172 12.71 -1.13 20.52
N ASN A 173 11.58 -0.77 19.89
CA ASN A 173 10.72 0.31 20.37
C ASN A 173 9.61 -0.15 21.34
N GLY A 174 9.59 -1.44 21.70
CA GLY A 174 8.62 -1.98 22.66
C GLY A 174 7.16 -1.88 22.19
N ILE A 175 6.92 -1.89 20.88
CA ILE A 175 5.59 -1.73 20.29
C ILE A 175 4.73 -2.95 20.65
N LYS A 176 3.52 -2.69 21.15
CA LYS A 176 2.57 -3.72 21.55
C LYS A 176 1.22 -3.49 20.90
N GLY A 177 0.59 -4.57 20.50
CA GLY A 177 -0.78 -4.59 19.99
C GLY A 177 -1.35 -5.98 20.11
N ASP A 178 -2.63 -6.12 19.86
CA ASP A 178 -3.36 -7.38 19.93
C ASP A 178 -3.91 -7.83 18.58
N ILE A 179 -3.66 -7.02 17.52
CA ILE A 179 -3.98 -7.35 16.14
C ILE A 179 -2.96 -6.72 15.19
N ILE A 180 -2.56 -7.46 14.16
CA ILE A 180 -1.63 -7.00 13.12
C ILE A 180 -2.33 -6.97 11.78
N TYR A 181 -2.14 -5.89 11.04
CA TYR A 181 -2.46 -5.79 9.62
C TYR A 181 -1.18 -5.51 8.84
N ALA A 182 -0.86 -6.34 7.86
CA ALA A 182 0.41 -6.22 7.16
C ALA A 182 0.29 -6.34 5.64
N CYS A 183 1.07 -5.52 4.94
CA CYS A 183 1.19 -5.58 3.49
C CYS A 183 2.65 -5.41 3.06
N GLY A 184 3.15 -6.30 2.20
CA GLY A 184 4.53 -6.23 1.73
C GLY A 184 5.05 -7.51 1.08
N PRO A 185 6.38 -7.61 0.93
CA PRO A 185 7.01 -8.77 0.30
C PRO A 185 6.91 -10.03 1.16
N THR A 186 6.84 -11.18 0.50
CA THR A 186 6.67 -12.49 1.17
C THR A 186 7.68 -12.77 2.31
N PRO A 187 8.98 -12.44 2.17
CA PRO A 187 9.92 -12.67 3.30
C PRO A 187 9.52 -11.89 4.56
N MET A 188 9.12 -10.62 4.40
CA MET A 188 8.65 -9.80 5.52
C MET A 188 7.38 -10.39 6.16
N LEU A 189 6.41 -10.80 5.33
CA LEU A 189 5.15 -11.38 5.83
C LEU A 189 5.37 -12.71 6.58
N ARG A 190 6.36 -13.51 6.18
CA ARG A 190 6.75 -14.71 6.92
C ARG A 190 7.29 -14.39 8.32
N GLY A 191 8.14 -13.36 8.43
CA GLY A 191 8.64 -12.89 9.72
C GLY A 191 7.52 -12.35 10.62
N ILE A 192 6.59 -11.60 10.04
CA ILE A 192 5.42 -11.08 10.76
C ILE A 192 4.53 -12.21 11.26
N LYS A 193 4.29 -13.24 10.42
CA LYS A 193 3.51 -14.41 10.82
C LYS A 193 4.15 -15.15 12.00
N ALA A 194 5.45 -15.41 11.93
CA ALA A 194 6.17 -16.06 13.03
C ALA A 194 6.09 -15.22 14.33
N TYR A 195 6.30 -13.90 14.24
CA TYR A 195 6.17 -12.99 15.37
C TYR A 195 4.75 -13.00 15.98
N ALA A 196 3.71 -13.00 15.14
CA ALA A 196 2.33 -13.04 15.58
C ALA A 196 1.99 -14.35 16.30
N GLU A 197 2.47 -15.50 15.79
CA GLU A 197 2.33 -16.82 16.40
C GLU A 197 3.05 -16.88 17.76
N GLU A 198 4.30 -16.41 17.86
CA GLU A 198 5.08 -16.37 19.11
C GLU A 198 4.40 -15.55 20.20
N ASN A 199 3.70 -14.47 19.83
CA ASN A 199 3.08 -13.54 20.78
C ASN A 199 1.57 -13.73 20.92
N ASN A 200 1.01 -14.75 20.28
CA ASN A 200 -0.44 -15.04 20.24
C ASN A 200 -1.28 -13.83 19.78
N ILE A 201 -0.83 -13.17 18.69
CA ILE A 201 -1.46 -11.99 18.10
C ILE A 201 -2.18 -12.41 16.82
N GLU A 202 -3.43 -11.99 16.64
CA GLU A 202 -4.17 -12.15 15.38
C GLU A 202 -3.54 -11.33 14.27
N ALA A 203 -3.33 -11.91 13.07
CA ALA A 203 -2.68 -11.22 11.96
C ALA A 203 -3.39 -11.40 10.62
N TYR A 204 -3.60 -10.30 9.92
CA TYR A 204 -4.12 -10.23 8.54
C TYR A 204 -3.02 -9.76 7.60
N THR A 205 -2.70 -10.53 6.57
CA THR A 205 -1.60 -10.22 5.66
C THR A 205 -2.03 -10.20 4.19
N VAL A 206 -1.52 -9.24 3.43
CA VAL A 206 -1.67 -9.14 1.98
C VAL A 206 -0.30 -9.21 1.31
N SER A 207 -0.10 -10.19 0.41
CA SER A 207 1.15 -10.36 -0.32
C SER A 207 1.11 -9.72 -1.70
N TYR A 208 2.13 -8.92 -2.02
CA TYR A 208 2.34 -8.37 -3.37
C TYR A 208 2.80 -9.38 -4.40
N THR A 209 3.44 -10.48 -3.99
CA THR A 209 4.00 -11.48 -4.91
C THR A 209 2.95 -12.24 -5.68
N HIS A 210 1.76 -12.42 -5.12
CA HIS A 210 0.63 -13.01 -5.86
C HIS A 210 0.11 -12.11 -6.99
N LEU A 211 0.33 -10.80 -6.90
CA LEU A 211 -0.03 -9.84 -7.94
C LEU A 211 0.99 -9.80 -9.10
N ARG A 212 2.22 -10.33 -8.89
CA ARG A 212 3.28 -10.43 -9.91
C ARG A 212 3.34 -11.78 -10.61
N ALA A 213 2.74 -12.83 -10.07
CA ALA A 213 2.88 -14.21 -10.58
C ALA A 213 2.33 -14.43 -12.01
N HIS A 214 1.69 -13.43 -12.61
CA HIS A 214 1.20 -13.47 -13.98
C HIS A 214 2.09 -12.73 -15.00
N GLU A 215 3.27 -12.23 -14.59
CA GLU A 215 4.18 -11.51 -15.50
C GLU A 215 5.36 -12.36 -16.02
N THR A 216 5.46 -13.65 -15.63
CA THR A 216 6.53 -14.53 -16.10
C THR A 216 5.94 -15.73 -16.85
N SER A 217 5.72 -15.56 -18.12
CA SER A 217 5.77 -16.61 -19.16
C SER A 217 5.99 -15.95 -20.51
#